data_a6a2bbca0b704ebf793c31da7cf8050b
#
_entry.id   a6a2bbca0b704ebf793c31da7cf8050b
#
_cell.length_a   1.000
_cell.length_b   1.000
_cell.length_c   1.000
_cell.angle_alpha   90.00
_cell.angle_beta   90.00
_cell.angle_gamma   90.00
#
_symmetry.space_group_name_H-M   'P 1'
#
loop_
_entity.id
_entity.type
_entity.pdbx_description
1 polymer ?
#
loop_
_entity_poly.entity_id
_entity_poly.type
_entity_poly.pdbx_seq_one_letter_code
_entity_poly.pdbx_strand_id
1 'polypeptide(L)'
;DELAASGANLLVILDSGTAAIEPVTHARQGGLDVLIIDHHEAGAELPDAVLVNPKRPDEDRSLDYLCTAGLAFLFAVGVVRELRTAGFFPGNPPDIRCLLGLVALGTVADVVPLVGLNRAYVALGLPRMAEIPGIRALVDATGESAFTPVSCGFVFGPCINAAGRI
;
A
#
# COMPACT_ATOMS: atom_id res chain seq x y z
N ASP A 1 -5.08 -17.71 -14.34
CA ASP A 1 -6.14 -18.65 -14.68
C ASP A 1 -7.07 -18.95 -13.47
N GLU A 2 -6.53 -19.31 -12.31
CA GLU A 2 -7.34 -19.63 -11.11
C GLU A 2 -8.21 -18.47 -10.65
N LEU A 3 -7.70 -17.23 -10.64
CA LEU A 3 -8.46 -16.05 -10.24
C LEU A 3 -9.64 -15.77 -11.18
N ALA A 4 -9.44 -15.87 -12.50
CA ALA A 4 -10.52 -15.72 -13.46
C ALA A 4 -11.57 -16.84 -13.29
N ALA A 5 -11.12 -18.09 -13.08
CA ALA A 5 -12.00 -19.23 -12.84
C ALA A 5 -12.79 -19.12 -11.51
N SER A 6 -12.29 -18.38 -10.51
CA SER A 6 -12.98 -18.12 -9.25
C SER A 6 -14.11 -17.07 -9.37
N GLY A 7 -14.27 -16.44 -10.54
CA GLY A 7 -15.27 -15.39 -10.75
C GLY A 7 -14.80 -13.98 -10.37
N ALA A 8 -13.49 -13.78 -10.17
CA ALA A 8 -12.94 -12.44 -9.99
C ALA A 8 -13.11 -11.61 -11.27
N ASN A 9 -13.43 -10.33 -11.12
CA ASN A 9 -13.54 -9.39 -12.24
C ASN A 9 -12.44 -8.32 -12.19
N LEU A 10 -11.85 -8.09 -11.03
CA LEU A 10 -10.81 -7.10 -10.80
C LEU A 10 -9.62 -7.75 -10.08
N LEU A 11 -8.42 -7.53 -10.61
CA LEU A 11 -7.14 -7.86 -9.99
C LEU A 11 -6.49 -6.57 -9.52
N VAL A 12 -6.23 -6.46 -8.21
CA VAL A 12 -5.47 -5.35 -7.63
C VAL A 12 -4.09 -5.86 -7.25
N ILE A 13 -3.05 -5.30 -7.86
CA ILE A 13 -1.65 -5.64 -7.61
C ILE A 13 -1.04 -4.51 -6.77
N LEU A 14 -0.45 -4.86 -5.64
CA LEU A 14 0.18 -3.92 -4.72
C LEU A 14 1.68 -4.22 -4.61
N ASP A 15 2.48 -3.16 -4.57
CA ASP A 15 3.94 -3.20 -4.35
C ASP A 15 4.73 -3.99 -5.39
N SER A 16 4.15 -4.14 -6.55
CA SER A 16 4.72 -4.80 -7.72
C SER A 16 3.86 -4.52 -8.94
N GLY A 17 4.32 -4.95 -10.09
CA GLY A 17 3.50 -4.95 -11.31
C GLY A 17 3.85 -3.88 -12.32
N THR A 18 4.59 -2.83 -11.95
CA THR A 18 4.99 -1.76 -12.89
C THR A 18 5.73 -2.29 -14.12
N ALA A 19 6.50 -3.38 -14.00
CA ALA A 19 7.21 -4.01 -15.11
C ALA A 19 6.56 -5.34 -15.58
N ALA A 20 5.39 -5.70 -15.07
CA ALA A 20 4.76 -7.00 -15.30
C ALA A 20 3.89 -7.01 -16.58
N ILE A 21 4.46 -6.67 -17.73
CA ILE A 21 3.73 -6.50 -19.00
C ILE A 21 3.01 -7.80 -19.41
N GLU A 22 3.76 -8.90 -19.55
CA GLU A 22 3.19 -10.19 -19.99
C GLU A 22 2.14 -10.76 -19.00
N PRO A 23 2.42 -10.80 -17.66
CA PRO A 23 1.43 -11.27 -16.69
C PRO A 23 0.13 -10.44 -16.69
N VAL A 24 0.24 -9.12 -16.82
CA VAL A 24 -0.93 -8.23 -16.91
C VAL A 24 -1.71 -8.47 -18.20
N THR A 25 -1.03 -8.59 -19.33
CA THR A 25 -1.66 -8.92 -20.62
C THR A 25 -2.42 -10.24 -20.52
N HIS A 26 -1.82 -11.26 -19.92
CA HIS A 26 -2.47 -12.56 -19.71
C HIS A 26 -3.72 -12.45 -18.83
N ALA A 27 -3.63 -11.70 -17.71
CA ALA A 27 -4.77 -11.48 -16.81
C ALA A 27 -5.94 -10.79 -17.53
N ARG A 28 -5.65 -9.77 -18.34
CA ARG A 28 -6.67 -9.07 -19.14
C ARG A 28 -7.29 -9.92 -20.22
N GLN A 29 -6.51 -10.76 -20.90
CA GLN A 29 -7.02 -11.75 -21.85
C GLN A 29 -7.96 -12.77 -21.18
N GLY A 30 -7.71 -13.05 -19.89
CA GLY A 30 -8.59 -13.85 -19.03
C GLY A 30 -9.87 -13.14 -18.57
N GLY A 31 -10.09 -11.87 -18.98
CA GLY A 31 -11.29 -11.09 -18.66
C GLY A 31 -11.20 -10.32 -17.32
N LEU A 32 -10.03 -10.18 -16.74
CA LEU A 32 -9.83 -9.39 -15.51
C LEU A 32 -9.54 -7.93 -15.84
N ASP A 33 -10.20 -7.01 -15.16
CA ASP A 33 -9.68 -5.64 -15.02
C ASP A 33 -8.47 -5.64 -14.11
N VAL A 34 -7.45 -4.82 -14.42
CA VAL A 34 -6.21 -4.78 -13.63
C VAL A 34 -5.94 -3.36 -13.14
N LEU A 35 -5.77 -3.24 -11.82
CA LEU A 35 -5.29 -2.05 -11.13
C LEU A 35 -3.95 -2.36 -10.47
N ILE A 36 -2.95 -1.52 -10.72
CA ILE A 36 -1.63 -1.63 -10.11
C ILE A 36 -1.39 -0.39 -9.25
N ILE A 37 -0.97 -0.58 -8.00
CA ILE A 37 -0.49 0.49 -7.12
C ILE A 37 0.93 0.11 -6.73
N ASP A 38 1.90 0.84 -7.24
CA ASP A 38 3.31 0.50 -7.13
C ASP A 38 4.18 1.76 -7.01
N HIS A 39 5.42 1.62 -6.55
CA HIS A 39 6.37 2.73 -6.40
C HIS A 39 7.76 2.41 -6.98
N HIS A 40 7.92 1.24 -7.57
CA HIS A 40 9.19 0.85 -8.22
C HIS A 40 9.42 1.69 -9.49
N GLU A 41 10.68 1.79 -9.90
CA GLU A 41 11.03 2.54 -11.12
C GLU A 41 10.31 1.95 -12.33
N ALA A 42 9.69 2.82 -13.10
CA ALA A 42 8.99 2.45 -14.32
C ALA A 42 9.93 2.45 -15.52
N GLY A 43 9.81 1.44 -16.36
CA GLY A 43 10.47 1.38 -17.65
C GLY A 43 9.81 2.31 -18.69
N ALA A 44 10.35 2.32 -19.89
CA ALA A 44 9.77 3.05 -21.01
C ALA A 44 8.44 2.44 -21.49
N GLU A 45 8.26 1.14 -21.29
CA GLU A 45 7.03 0.40 -21.61
C GLU A 45 6.28 0.08 -20.33
N LEU A 46 4.99 0.35 -20.31
CA LEU A 46 4.11 0.15 -19.16
C LEU A 46 3.08 -0.94 -19.47
N PRO A 47 2.62 -1.70 -18.45
CA PRO A 47 1.56 -2.67 -18.62
C PRO A 47 0.23 -1.98 -18.98
N ASP A 48 -0.59 -2.65 -19.80
CA ASP A 48 -1.94 -2.19 -20.17
C ASP A 48 -2.91 -2.38 -18.98
N ALA A 49 -2.81 -1.49 -18.00
CA ALA A 49 -3.59 -1.50 -16.75
C ALA A 49 -3.80 -0.09 -16.24
N VAL A 50 -4.71 0.08 -15.29
CA VAL A 50 -4.76 1.30 -14.48
C VAL A 50 -3.55 1.26 -13.54
N LEU A 51 -2.54 2.07 -13.83
CA LEU A 51 -1.29 2.10 -13.06
C LEU A 51 -1.17 3.39 -12.25
N VAL A 52 -1.23 3.25 -10.93
CA VAL A 52 -0.94 4.30 -9.95
C VAL A 52 0.52 4.14 -9.51
N ASN A 53 1.41 4.93 -10.11
CA ASN A 53 2.82 4.94 -9.76
C ASN A 53 3.40 6.34 -10.03
N PRO A 54 3.89 7.06 -9.01
CA PRO A 54 4.41 8.42 -9.17
C PRO A 54 5.74 8.49 -9.92
N LYS A 55 6.36 7.35 -10.23
CA LYS A 55 7.61 7.26 -10.99
C LYS A 55 7.39 6.92 -12.47
N ARG A 56 6.14 6.96 -12.95
CA ARG A 56 5.85 6.82 -14.39
C ARG A 56 6.50 7.96 -15.19
N PRO A 57 6.88 7.71 -16.45
CA PRO A 57 7.50 8.74 -17.30
C PRO A 57 6.61 9.96 -17.58
N ASP A 58 5.29 9.81 -17.48
CA ASP A 58 4.28 10.85 -17.71
C ASP A 58 3.82 11.56 -16.43
N GLU A 59 4.42 11.28 -15.27
CA GLU A 59 4.14 11.91 -13.98
C GLU A 59 5.15 13.02 -13.66
N ASP A 60 4.74 13.98 -12.83
CA ASP A 60 5.59 15.10 -12.39
C ASP A 60 6.60 14.70 -11.30
N ARG A 61 6.55 13.47 -10.83
CA ARG A 61 7.38 12.88 -9.77
C ARG A 61 7.31 13.60 -8.40
N SER A 62 6.31 14.45 -8.20
CA SER A 62 6.15 15.20 -6.94
C SER A 62 5.92 14.29 -5.71
N LEU A 63 5.46 13.06 -5.94
CA LEU A 63 5.19 12.04 -4.92
C LEU A 63 6.08 10.81 -5.05
N ASP A 64 7.19 10.86 -5.80
CA ASP A 64 8.06 9.72 -6.08
C ASP A 64 8.78 9.14 -4.85
N TYR A 65 8.76 9.88 -3.74
CA TYR A 65 9.27 9.45 -2.44
C TYR A 65 8.30 8.56 -1.65
N LEU A 66 7.05 8.37 -2.10
CA LEU A 66 6.08 7.53 -1.40
C LEU A 66 6.34 6.04 -1.67
N CYS A 67 6.22 5.22 -0.62
CA CYS A 67 6.11 3.77 -0.77
C CYS A 67 4.69 3.34 -1.13
N THR A 68 4.50 2.10 -1.55
CA THR A 68 3.19 1.57 -1.90
C THR A 68 2.18 1.64 -0.76
N ALA A 69 2.58 1.48 0.50
CA ALA A 69 1.67 1.63 1.63
C ALA A 69 1.07 3.05 1.70
N GLY A 70 1.88 4.08 1.44
CA GLY A 70 1.44 5.48 1.37
C GLY A 70 0.52 5.74 0.18
N LEU A 71 0.85 5.19 -0.99
CA LEU A 71 0.05 5.30 -2.21
C LEU A 71 -1.30 4.60 -2.07
N ALA A 72 -1.32 3.38 -1.51
CA ALA A 72 -2.54 2.63 -1.25
C ALA A 72 -3.46 3.37 -0.27
N PHE A 73 -2.90 4.06 0.72
CA PHE A 73 -3.68 4.90 1.62
C PHE A 73 -4.30 6.10 0.88
N LEU A 74 -3.54 6.80 0.03
CA LEU A 74 -4.08 7.88 -0.81
C LEU A 74 -5.18 7.39 -1.74
N PHE A 75 -4.98 6.24 -2.36
CA PHE A 75 -5.99 5.58 -3.19
C PHE A 75 -7.26 5.30 -2.37
N ALA A 76 -7.14 4.72 -1.17
CA ALA A 76 -8.28 4.47 -0.30
C ALA A 76 -9.02 5.77 0.10
N VAL A 77 -8.29 6.87 0.36
CA VAL A 77 -8.89 8.21 0.59
C VAL A 77 -9.70 8.63 -0.63
N GLY A 78 -9.15 8.47 -1.84
CA GLY A 78 -9.83 8.77 -3.10
C GLY A 78 -11.10 7.95 -3.27
N VAL A 79 -11.03 6.63 -3.08
CA VAL A 79 -12.19 5.72 -3.17
C VAL A 79 -13.29 6.11 -2.18
N VAL A 80 -12.94 6.35 -0.91
CA VAL A 80 -13.93 6.77 0.10
C VAL A 80 -14.58 8.09 -0.28
N ARG A 81 -13.81 9.04 -0.82
CA ARG A 81 -14.34 10.33 -1.29
C ARG A 81 -15.34 10.14 -2.44
N GLU A 82 -15.00 9.36 -3.45
CA GLU A 82 -15.87 9.11 -4.61
C GLU A 82 -17.14 8.35 -4.20
N LEU A 83 -17.02 7.32 -3.39
CA LEU A 83 -18.16 6.57 -2.87
C LEU A 83 -19.09 7.45 -2.01
N ARG A 84 -18.53 8.36 -1.21
CA ARG A 84 -19.30 9.35 -0.45
C ARG A 84 -20.07 10.28 -1.38
N THR A 85 -19.40 10.79 -2.42
CA THR A 85 -20.02 11.68 -3.43
C THR A 85 -21.14 10.97 -4.19
N ALA A 86 -20.96 9.68 -4.47
CA ALA A 86 -21.98 8.82 -5.10
C ALA A 86 -23.13 8.40 -4.16
N GLY A 87 -23.12 8.82 -2.88
CA GLY A 87 -24.16 8.45 -1.92
C GLY A 87 -24.15 6.97 -1.50
N PHE A 88 -23.02 6.28 -1.68
CA PHE A 88 -22.89 4.85 -1.39
C PHE A 88 -23.06 4.53 0.11
N PHE A 89 -22.66 5.44 1.00
CA PHE A 89 -22.75 5.22 2.43
C PHE A 89 -24.11 5.72 2.96
N PRO A 90 -24.91 4.88 3.62
CA PRO A 90 -26.18 5.29 4.22
C PRO A 90 -25.99 6.18 5.46
N GLY A 91 -24.75 6.35 5.92
CA GLY A 91 -24.34 7.17 7.07
C GLY A 91 -22.96 7.76 6.85
N ASN A 92 -22.19 7.92 7.93
CA ASN A 92 -20.82 8.38 7.80
C ASN A 92 -19.95 7.32 7.11
N PRO A 93 -19.03 7.73 6.20
CA PRO A 93 -18.06 6.83 5.63
C PRO A 93 -17.13 6.25 6.71
N PRO A 94 -16.47 5.12 6.45
CA PRO A 94 -15.52 4.53 7.39
C PRO A 94 -14.37 5.50 7.68
N ASP A 95 -13.93 5.53 8.94
CA ASP A 95 -12.73 6.28 9.33
C ASP A 95 -11.48 5.46 9.01
N ILE A 96 -10.91 5.70 7.84
CA ILE A 96 -9.71 5.00 7.39
C ILE A 96 -8.42 5.48 8.07
N ARG A 97 -8.46 6.50 8.94
CA ARG A 97 -7.30 6.95 9.71
C ARG A 97 -6.77 5.87 10.67
N CYS A 98 -7.60 4.89 11.02
CA CYS A 98 -7.15 3.70 11.77
C CYS A 98 -6.05 2.91 11.03
N LEU A 99 -5.95 3.03 9.69
CA LEU A 99 -4.93 2.38 8.89
C LEU A 99 -3.55 3.08 8.94
N LEU A 100 -3.49 4.31 9.45
CA LEU A 100 -2.23 5.09 9.48
C LEU A 100 -1.09 4.39 10.23
N GLY A 101 -1.41 3.55 11.22
CA GLY A 101 -0.38 2.75 11.91
C GLY A 101 0.31 1.74 10.97
N LEU A 102 -0.43 1.12 10.04
CA LEU A 102 0.14 0.25 9.02
C LEU A 102 0.92 1.05 7.98
N VAL A 103 0.41 2.22 7.59
CA VAL A 103 1.11 3.11 6.65
C VAL A 103 2.44 3.57 7.24
N ALA A 104 2.48 3.94 8.53
CA ALA A 104 3.71 4.30 9.21
C ALA A 104 4.72 3.15 9.22
N LEU A 105 4.27 1.95 9.58
CA LEU A 105 5.11 0.76 9.58
C LEU A 105 5.66 0.47 8.18
N GLY A 106 4.81 0.41 7.15
CA GLY A 106 5.24 0.17 5.77
C GLY A 106 6.20 1.23 5.26
N THR A 107 5.92 2.53 5.51
CA THR A 107 6.77 3.64 5.10
C THR A 107 8.20 3.53 5.69
N VAL A 108 8.31 3.17 6.97
CA VAL A 108 9.62 3.03 7.61
C VAL A 108 10.32 1.74 7.20
N ALA A 109 9.58 0.61 7.11
CA ALA A 109 10.14 -0.69 6.74
C ALA A 109 10.67 -0.70 5.30
N ASP A 110 10.06 0.08 4.41
CA ASP A 110 10.48 0.23 3.01
C ASP A 110 11.66 1.21 2.81
N VAL A 111 12.13 1.82 3.91
CA VAL A 111 13.31 2.70 3.94
C VAL A 111 13.21 3.91 3.00
N VAL A 112 12.01 4.40 2.72
CA VAL A 112 11.79 5.60 1.90
C VAL A 112 12.05 6.89 2.69
N PRO A 113 12.39 8.01 2.02
CA PRO A 113 12.66 9.28 2.69
C PRO A 113 11.49 9.78 3.55
N LEU A 114 11.75 10.13 4.82
CA LEU A 114 10.74 10.67 5.73
C LEU A 114 10.54 12.17 5.53
N VAL A 115 10.11 12.54 4.32
CA VAL A 115 9.79 13.92 3.91
C VAL A 115 8.31 14.05 3.55
N GLY A 116 7.80 15.26 3.44
CA GLY A 116 6.44 15.53 2.95
C GLY A 116 5.38 14.65 3.62
N LEU A 117 4.61 13.95 2.82
CA LEU A 117 3.54 13.04 3.29
C LEU A 117 4.08 11.85 4.09
N ASN A 118 5.24 11.28 3.73
CA ASN A 118 5.82 10.18 4.51
C ASN A 118 6.05 10.58 5.96
N ARG A 119 6.60 11.77 6.18
CA ARG A 119 6.79 12.31 7.54
C ARG A 119 5.48 12.47 8.28
N ALA A 120 4.44 12.99 7.62
CA ALA A 120 3.12 13.15 8.19
C ALA A 120 2.49 11.78 8.53
N TYR A 121 2.57 10.80 7.63
CA TYR A 121 2.07 9.45 7.85
C TYR A 121 2.74 8.77 9.05
N VAL A 122 4.06 8.87 9.15
CA VAL A 122 4.78 8.29 10.28
C VAL A 122 4.43 9.01 11.59
N ALA A 123 4.41 10.33 11.61
CA ALA A 123 4.08 11.10 12.82
C ALA A 123 2.65 10.83 13.32
N LEU A 124 1.68 10.68 12.42
CA LEU A 124 0.29 10.41 12.76
C LEU A 124 0.00 8.93 12.99
N GLY A 125 0.77 8.04 12.37
CA GLY A 125 0.55 6.61 12.42
C GLY A 125 1.19 5.93 13.61
N LEU A 126 2.41 6.31 14.03
CA LEU A 126 3.08 5.70 15.17
C LEU A 126 2.20 5.61 16.44
N PRO A 127 1.49 6.67 16.87
CA PRO A 127 0.60 6.60 18.03
C PRO A 127 -0.58 5.63 17.85
N ARG A 128 -0.94 5.29 16.61
CA ARG A 128 -2.06 4.39 16.28
C ARG A 128 -1.67 2.92 16.15
N MET A 129 -0.38 2.62 16.14
CA MET A 129 0.09 1.24 15.99
C MET A 129 -0.44 0.31 17.10
N ALA A 130 -0.56 0.82 18.32
CA ALA A 130 -1.11 0.08 19.44
C ALA A 130 -2.58 -0.35 19.26
N GLU A 131 -3.33 0.28 18.36
CA GLU A 131 -4.73 -0.05 18.06
C GLU A 131 -4.85 -1.28 17.16
N ILE A 132 -3.77 -1.69 16.48
CA ILE A 132 -3.75 -2.73 15.44
C ILE A 132 -3.45 -4.10 16.08
N PRO A 133 -4.37 -5.09 16.01
CA PRO A 133 -4.18 -6.39 16.67
C PRO A 133 -2.91 -7.13 16.25
N GLY A 134 -2.56 -7.12 14.95
CA GLY A 134 -1.34 -7.76 14.45
C GLY A 134 -0.05 -7.12 14.98
N ILE A 135 -0.04 -5.80 15.16
CA ILE A 135 1.12 -5.11 15.75
C ILE A 135 1.23 -5.42 17.24
N ARG A 136 0.11 -5.51 17.96
CA ARG A 136 0.14 -5.96 19.36
C ARG A 136 0.72 -7.37 19.51
N ALA A 137 0.35 -8.29 18.61
CA ALA A 137 0.93 -9.62 18.61
C ALA A 137 2.45 -9.60 18.35
N LEU A 138 2.94 -8.68 17.52
CA LEU A 138 4.39 -8.48 17.33
C LEU A 138 5.05 -7.92 18.58
N VAL A 139 4.42 -6.98 19.28
CA VAL A 139 4.89 -6.48 20.59
C VAL A 139 5.03 -7.63 21.58
N ASP A 140 3.99 -8.48 21.70
CA ASP A 140 4.01 -9.63 22.61
C ASP A 140 5.13 -10.63 22.24
N ALA A 141 5.34 -10.86 20.95
CA ALA A 141 6.36 -11.82 20.47
C ALA A 141 7.80 -11.30 20.60
N THR A 142 8.01 -9.99 20.44
CA THR A 142 9.36 -9.38 20.42
C THR A 142 9.75 -8.76 21.74
N GLY A 143 8.80 -8.41 22.60
CA GLY A 143 9.00 -7.62 23.79
C GLY A 143 9.25 -6.12 23.54
N GLU A 144 9.22 -5.69 22.27
CA GLU A 144 9.39 -4.27 21.90
C GLU A 144 8.07 -3.51 22.05
N SER A 145 8.02 -2.58 22.97
CA SER A 145 6.79 -1.81 23.26
C SER A 145 6.82 -0.37 22.76
N ALA A 146 7.96 0.11 22.28
CA ALA A 146 8.11 1.46 21.77
C ALA A 146 7.71 1.55 20.30
N PHE A 147 6.75 2.42 19.97
CA PHE A 147 6.35 2.70 18.59
C PHE A 147 7.16 3.89 18.06
N THR A 148 8.34 3.59 17.55
CA THR A 148 9.30 4.56 16.99
C THR A 148 9.70 4.15 15.58
N PRO A 149 10.26 5.07 14.76
CA PRO A 149 10.83 4.67 13.48
C PRO A 149 11.91 3.58 13.62
N VAL A 150 12.65 3.57 14.72
CA VAL A 150 13.67 2.55 14.99
C VAL A 150 13.04 1.18 15.20
N SER A 151 12.01 1.08 16.05
CA SER A 151 11.31 -0.20 16.25
C SER A 151 10.59 -0.68 14.99
N CYS A 152 10.03 0.23 14.18
CA CYS A 152 9.44 -0.12 12.89
C CYS A 152 10.47 -0.71 11.92
N GLY A 153 11.65 -0.05 11.77
CA GLY A 153 12.66 -0.46 10.80
C GLY A 153 13.51 -1.66 11.23
N PHE A 154 13.76 -1.83 12.52
CA PHE A 154 14.73 -2.82 13.02
C PHE A 154 14.11 -3.96 13.83
N VAL A 155 12.84 -3.88 14.21
CA VAL A 155 12.13 -4.95 14.94
C VAL A 155 10.92 -5.42 14.15
N PHE A 156 9.89 -4.59 14.00
CA PHE A 156 8.62 -5.03 13.42
C PHE A 156 8.73 -5.35 11.92
N GLY A 157 9.40 -4.49 11.13
CA GLY A 157 9.63 -4.73 9.71
C GLY A 157 10.37 -6.03 9.42
N PRO A 158 11.54 -6.29 10.03
CA PRO A 158 12.25 -7.56 9.89
C PRO A 158 11.44 -8.79 10.30
N CYS A 159 10.63 -8.71 11.39
CA CYS A 159 9.78 -9.82 11.80
C CYS A 159 8.72 -10.17 10.73
N ILE A 160 8.09 -9.16 10.13
CA ILE A 160 7.11 -9.37 9.06
C ILE A 160 7.79 -9.93 7.81
N ASN A 161 8.93 -9.37 7.40
CA ASN A 161 9.65 -9.80 6.23
C ASN A 161 10.21 -11.24 6.37
N ALA A 162 10.57 -11.67 7.58
CA ALA A 162 11.07 -13.02 7.83
C ALA A 162 10.02 -14.10 7.54
N ALA A 163 8.75 -13.83 7.79
CA ALA A 163 7.67 -14.79 7.58
C ALA A 163 7.51 -15.23 6.11
N GLY A 164 7.88 -14.37 5.16
CA GLY A 164 7.86 -14.69 3.73
C GLY A 164 9.12 -15.40 3.19
N ARG A 165 10.08 -15.73 4.06
CA ARG A 165 11.38 -16.32 3.69
C ARG A 165 11.62 -17.72 4.26
N ILE A 166 10.60 -18.33 4.86
CA ILE A 166 10.63 -19.69 5.45
C ILE A 166 10.06 -20.69 4.44
#